data_fa45d8242c93245a2644cea565e13bad
#
_entry.id   fa45d8242c93245a2644cea565e13bad
#
_cell.length_a   1.000
_cell.length_b   1.000
_cell.length_c   1.000
_cell.angle_alpha   90.00
_cell.angle_beta   90.00
_cell.angle_gamma   90.00
#
_symmetry.space_group_name_H-M   'P 1'
#
loop_
_entity.id
_entity.type
_entity.pdbx_description
1 polymer ?
#
loop_
_entity_poly.entity_id
_entity_poly.type
_entity_poly.pdbx_seq_one_letter_code
_entity_poly.pdbx_strand_id
1 'polypeptide(L)'
;MSDMKLKLKVWRQKNNQAKGSFEEHTVQATEHMSFLEMLDVLNEQLIAEKKDPVAFEHDCREGICGTCSMVINGQPHGPQKGTTTCQLHMRQFDDGDTIVIEPYRVAAFPVMKDLVVDRSSYDHIIQAGGYISVSTGHAPDGNSIPIEKDTALAAFDAAACIGCGACAAACPNGSAMLFTSAKIAHLGQLPQGKVEQTKRVRSMVAQMDKEGFGFCSNIGACEVECPKEISTENIAMLNREYLKASLVSE
;
A
#
# COMPACT_ATOMS: atom_id res chain seq x y z
N MET A 1 -15.80 8.82 29.24
CA MET A 1 -14.88 8.32 28.20
C MET A 1 -14.36 7.01 28.75
N SER A 2 -14.58 5.91 28.06
CA SER A 2 -14.07 4.61 28.51
C SER A 2 -12.57 4.58 28.21
N ASP A 3 -11.75 4.66 29.28
CA ASP A 3 -10.33 4.41 29.18
C ASP A 3 -10.13 2.90 29.04
N MET A 4 -9.38 2.48 28.04
CA MET A 4 -9.01 1.09 27.81
C MET A 4 -7.51 0.89 28.07
N LYS A 5 -7.17 -0.23 28.67
CA LYS A 5 -5.80 -0.63 28.93
C LYS A 5 -5.41 -1.76 28.00
N LEU A 6 -4.50 -1.48 27.08
CA LEU A 6 -4.10 -2.40 26.04
C LEU A 6 -2.69 -2.94 26.26
N LYS A 7 -2.47 -4.20 25.83
CA LYS A 7 -1.14 -4.82 25.78
C LYS A 7 -0.67 -4.80 24.34
N LEU A 8 0.48 -4.21 24.09
CA LEU A 8 1.07 -4.12 22.75
C LEU A 8 2.28 -5.04 22.66
N LYS A 9 2.33 -5.88 21.63
CA LYS A 9 3.53 -6.61 21.20
C LYS A 9 4.04 -5.96 19.94
N VAL A 10 5.06 -5.10 20.09
CA VAL A 10 5.59 -4.29 19.01
C VAL A 10 6.91 -4.87 18.52
N TRP A 11 7.03 -5.06 17.21
CA TRP A 11 8.28 -5.47 16.61
C TRP A 11 9.33 -4.36 16.70
N ARG A 12 10.50 -4.70 17.23
CA ARG A 12 11.66 -3.80 17.34
C ARG A 12 12.83 -4.37 16.55
N GLN A 13 13.39 -3.54 15.69
CA GLN A 13 14.52 -3.93 14.85
C GLN A 13 15.33 -2.69 14.49
N LYS A 14 16.64 -2.73 14.74
CA LYS A 14 17.52 -1.58 14.56
C LYS A 14 17.73 -1.20 13.08
N ASN A 15 17.83 -2.20 12.19
CA ASN A 15 18.01 -2.06 10.74
C ASN A 15 17.76 -3.41 10.05
N ASN A 16 17.89 -3.46 8.72
CA ASN A 16 17.66 -4.66 7.92
C ASN A 16 18.62 -5.83 8.18
N GLN A 17 19.78 -5.58 8.78
CA GLN A 17 20.79 -6.61 9.11
C GLN A 17 20.65 -7.12 10.54
N ALA A 18 20.00 -6.36 11.41
CA ALA A 18 19.81 -6.74 12.80
C ALA A 18 18.66 -7.76 12.93
N LYS A 19 18.81 -8.70 13.87
CA LYS A 19 17.70 -9.57 14.25
C LYS A 19 16.70 -8.75 15.07
N GLY A 20 15.45 -8.73 14.66
CA GLY A 20 14.38 -8.10 15.42
C GLY A 20 13.76 -9.05 16.45
N SER A 21 13.01 -8.47 17.38
CA SER A 21 12.22 -9.18 18.41
C SER A 21 10.99 -8.37 18.80
N PHE A 22 10.01 -9.03 19.42
CA PHE A 22 8.88 -8.33 20.02
C PHE A 22 9.24 -7.75 21.38
N GLU A 23 8.82 -6.53 21.64
CA GLU A 23 8.78 -5.92 22.96
C GLU A 23 7.33 -5.77 23.41
N GLU A 24 7.07 -6.02 24.70
CA GLU A 24 5.73 -5.89 25.30
C GLU A 24 5.62 -4.56 26.04
N HIS A 25 4.54 -3.83 25.75
CA HIS A 25 4.21 -2.55 26.37
C HIS A 25 2.75 -2.56 26.85
N THR A 26 2.45 -1.69 27.79
CA THR A 26 1.07 -1.42 28.20
C THR A 26 0.78 0.04 27.96
N VAL A 27 -0.31 0.35 27.30
CA VAL A 27 -0.73 1.70 26.96
C VAL A 27 -2.16 1.96 27.44
N GLN A 28 -2.44 3.20 27.87
CA GLN A 28 -3.78 3.71 28.09
C GLN A 28 -4.24 4.41 26.82
N ALA A 29 -5.42 4.05 26.33
CA ALA A 29 -6.04 4.67 25.16
C ALA A 29 -7.52 4.93 25.40
N THR A 30 -8.13 5.78 24.60
CA THR A 30 -9.57 5.95 24.55
C THR A 30 -10.12 5.43 23.23
N GLU A 31 -11.38 5.04 23.20
CA GLU A 31 -12.06 4.53 21.99
C GLU A 31 -12.05 5.50 20.80
N HIS A 32 -11.87 6.80 21.06
CA HIS A 32 -11.88 7.85 20.05
C HIS A 32 -10.50 8.10 19.41
N MET A 33 -9.43 7.64 20.04
CA MET A 33 -8.08 7.75 19.47
C MET A 33 -7.98 6.96 18.16
N SER A 34 -7.21 7.49 17.22
CA SER A 34 -6.71 6.70 16.10
C SER A 34 -5.59 5.76 16.58
N PHE A 35 -5.30 4.74 15.78
CA PHE A 35 -4.21 3.80 16.08
C PHE A 35 -2.85 4.50 16.17
N LEU A 36 -2.62 5.51 15.33
CA LEU A 36 -1.38 6.29 15.38
C LEU A 36 -1.27 7.16 16.64
N GLU A 37 -2.38 7.76 17.11
CA GLU A 37 -2.38 8.50 18.38
C GLU A 37 -2.07 7.58 19.57
N MET A 38 -2.55 6.34 19.56
CA MET A 38 -2.18 5.36 20.57
C MET A 38 -0.67 5.04 20.53
N LEU A 39 -0.07 4.95 19.33
CA LEU A 39 1.39 4.79 19.19
C LEU A 39 2.16 6.06 19.62
N ASP A 40 1.61 7.25 19.40
CA ASP A 40 2.19 8.50 19.91
C ASP A 40 2.22 8.48 21.45
N VAL A 41 1.12 8.05 22.12
CA VAL A 41 1.08 7.89 23.58
C VAL A 41 2.12 6.89 24.07
N LEU A 42 2.29 5.75 23.38
CA LEU A 42 3.36 4.80 23.70
C LEU A 42 4.74 5.46 23.60
N ASN A 43 4.99 6.21 22.52
CA ASN A 43 6.27 6.87 22.32
C ASN A 43 6.54 7.95 23.37
N GLU A 44 5.54 8.72 23.80
CA GLU A 44 5.67 9.66 24.92
C GLU A 44 6.08 8.95 26.22
N GLN A 45 5.47 7.78 26.51
CA GLN A 45 5.86 6.96 27.67
C GLN A 45 7.31 6.48 27.58
N LEU A 46 7.71 5.96 26.41
CA LEU A 46 9.09 5.49 26.19
C LEU A 46 10.12 6.62 26.35
N ILE A 47 9.83 7.81 25.81
CA ILE A 47 10.69 8.99 25.93
C ILE A 47 10.82 9.43 27.39
N ALA A 48 9.72 9.45 28.15
CA ALA A 48 9.73 9.77 29.58
C ALA A 48 10.58 8.77 30.38
N GLU A 49 10.56 7.50 29.98
CA GLU A 49 11.42 6.43 30.55
C GLU A 49 12.86 6.42 30.01
N LYS A 50 13.23 7.36 29.13
CA LYS A 50 14.53 7.43 28.44
C LYS A 50 14.84 6.19 27.60
N LYS A 51 13.82 5.55 27.05
CA LYS A 51 13.92 4.45 26.10
C LYS A 51 13.80 4.97 24.67
N ASP A 52 14.32 4.19 23.72
CA ASP A 52 14.22 4.51 22.29
C ASP A 52 12.75 4.38 21.83
N PRO A 53 12.14 5.42 21.26
CA PRO A 53 10.76 5.36 20.77
C PRO A 53 10.62 4.38 19.61
N VAL A 54 9.43 3.86 19.41
CA VAL A 54 9.10 3.01 18.26
C VAL A 54 9.12 3.84 17.00
N ALA A 55 9.89 3.43 16.00
CA ALA A 55 9.88 4.06 14.69
C ALA A 55 8.69 3.57 13.87
N PHE A 56 7.84 4.47 13.43
CA PHE A 56 6.75 4.24 12.48
C PHE A 56 6.55 5.45 11.58
N GLU A 57 6.06 5.23 10.36
CA GLU A 57 5.83 6.28 9.40
C GLU A 57 4.38 6.77 9.45
N HIS A 58 4.21 8.07 9.30
CA HIS A 58 2.94 8.74 9.11
C HIS A 58 3.18 10.10 8.46
N ASP A 59 2.18 10.59 7.72
CA ASP A 59 2.20 11.93 7.15
C ASP A 59 0.80 12.53 7.16
N CYS A 60 -0.06 12.25 6.18
CA CYS A 60 -1.35 12.90 6.01
C CYS A 60 -2.35 12.67 7.15
N ARG A 61 -2.32 11.52 7.80
CA ARG A 61 -3.32 11.03 8.78
C ARG A 61 -4.77 11.04 8.26
N GLU A 62 -4.95 11.09 6.92
CA GLU A 62 -6.24 11.16 6.22
C GLU A 62 -6.48 9.98 5.27
N GLY A 63 -5.60 8.98 5.29
CA GLY A 63 -5.74 7.77 4.47
C GLY A 63 -5.44 7.96 2.99
N ILE A 64 -4.62 8.94 2.60
CA ILE A 64 -4.34 9.28 1.19
C ILE A 64 -2.86 9.22 0.80
N CYS A 65 -1.91 9.20 1.73
CA CYS A 65 -0.48 9.21 1.39
C CYS A 65 0.18 7.84 1.31
N GLY A 66 -0.41 6.80 1.94
CA GLY A 66 0.12 5.44 1.93
C GLY A 66 1.34 5.19 2.83
N THR A 67 1.76 6.14 3.71
CA THR A 67 2.98 5.97 4.52
C THR A 67 2.77 5.15 5.79
N CYS A 68 1.59 5.19 6.42
CA CYS A 68 1.28 4.51 7.69
C CYS A 68 1.15 2.98 7.56
N SER A 69 2.17 2.36 6.99
CA SER A 69 2.17 0.94 6.59
C SER A 69 2.66 0.05 7.72
N MET A 70 1.78 -0.77 8.29
CA MET A 70 2.12 -1.79 9.28
C MET A 70 1.09 -2.93 9.29
N VAL A 71 1.47 -4.06 9.86
CA VAL A 71 0.59 -5.21 10.09
C VAL A 71 0.11 -5.17 11.55
N ILE A 72 -1.20 -5.24 11.72
CA ILE A 72 -1.84 -5.23 13.04
C ILE A 72 -2.64 -6.53 13.17
N ASN A 73 -2.30 -7.35 14.17
CA ASN A 73 -2.90 -8.67 14.38
C ASN A 73 -2.92 -9.55 13.12
N GLY A 74 -1.83 -9.50 12.33
CA GLY A 74 -1.66 -10.28 11.10
C GLY A 74 -2.34 -9.70 9.86
N GLN A 75 -2.98 -8.52 9.95
CA GLN A 75 -3.67 -7.86 8.85
C GLN A 75 -2.98 -6.54 8.49
N PRO A 76 -2.60 -6.32 7.22
CA PRO A 76 -2.14 -5.00 6.76
C PRO A 76 -3.17 -3.92 7.04
N HIS A 77 -2.74 -2.81 7.66
CA HIS A 77 -3.59 -1.73 8.15
C HIS A 77 -4.56 -2.06 9.29
N GLY A 78 -4.67 -3.33 9.73
CA GLY A 78 -5.51 -3.76 10.84
C GLY A 78 -6.88 -4.32 10.42
N PRO A 79 -7.77 -4.60 11.39
CA PRO A 79 -8.95 -5.41 11.18
C PRO A 79 -10.07 -4.73 10.39
N GLN A 80 -10.08 -3.40 10.31
CA GLN A 80 -11.14 -2.66 9.62
C GLN A 80 -10.88 -2.61 8.12
N LYS A 81 -11.77 -3.17 7.31
CA LYS A 81 -11.66 -3.18 5.84
C LYS A 81 -11.83 -1.78 5.24
N GLY A 82 -11.26 -1.56 4.06
CA GLY A 82 -11.33 -0.28 3.35
C GLY A 82 -10.68 0.89 4.13
N THR A 83 -9.78 0.60 5.09
CA THR A 83 -9.27 1.59 6.04
C THR A 83 -7.75 1.50 6.14
N THR A 84 -7.09 2.66 6.20
CA THR A 84 -5.65 2.76 6.48
C THR A 84 -5.38 2.80 7.98
N THR A 85 -4.18 2.46 8.42
CA THR A 85 -3.79 2.47 9.84
C THR A 85 -4.05 3.82 10.53
N CYS A 86 -3.84 4.94 9.83
CA CYS A 86 -4.08 6.27 10.41
C CYS A 86 -5.58 6.60 10.64
N GLN A 87 -6.47 5.86 10.02
CA GLN A 87 -7.92 6.00 10.17
C GLN A 87 -8.55 4.85 10.96
N LEU A 88 -7.76 3.84 11.36
CA LEU A 88 -8.18 2.82 12.30
C LEU A 88 -8.31 3.44 13.68
N HIS A 89 -9.47 3.28 14.32
CA HIS A 89 -9.73 3.81 15.67
C HIS A 89 -9.69 2.72 16.73
N MET A 90 -9.33 3.12 17.96
CA MET A 90 -9.18 2.18 19.08
C MET A 90 -10.48 1.49 19.48
N ARG A 91 -11.65 2.03 19.14
CA ARG A 91 -12.96 1.37 19.32
C ARG A 91 -13.13 0.03 18.56
N GLN A 92 -12.14 -0.34 17.71
CA GLN A 92 -12.08 -1.66 17.05
C GLN A 92 -11.45 -2.74 17.94
N PHE A 93 -11.02 -2.38 19.15
CA PHE A 93 -10.37 -3.25 20.12
C PHE A 93 -11.09 -3.14 21.46
N ASP A 94 -11.02 -4.20 22.26
CA ASP A 94 -11.62 -4.26 23.59
C ASP A 94 -10.60 -3.98 24.69
N ASP A 95 -11.09 -3.54 25.87
CA ASP A 95 -10.24 -3.36 27.05
C ASP A 95 -9.55 -4.67 27.45
N GLY A 96 -8.25 -4.61 27.67
CA GLY A 96 -7.43 -5.79 27.99
C GLY A 96 -6.86 -6.52 26.77
N ASP A 97 -7.21 -6.15 25.55
CA ASP A 97 -6.71 -6.78 24.33
C ASP A 97 -5.19 -6.76 24.23
N THR A 98 -4.67 -7.79 23.56
CA THR A 98 -3.27 -7.86 23.14
C THR A 98 -3.18 -7.62 21.65
N ILE A 99 -2.52 -6.54 21.26
CA ILE A 99 -2.35 -6.12 19.85
C ILE A 99 -0.92 -6.39 19.42
N VAL A 100 -0.77 -7.18 18.35
CA VAL A 100 0.54 -7.48 17.73
C VAL A 100 0.77 -6.52 16.56
N ILE A 101 1.90 -5.82 16.57
CA ILE A 101 2.23 -4.78 15.59
C ILE A 101 3.59 -5.12 14.96
N GLU A 102 3.61 -5.25 13.62
CA GLU A 102 4.75 -5.69 12.86
C GLU A 102 4.96 -4.81 11.61
N PRO A 103 6.20 -4.73 11.08
CA PRO A 103 6.43 -4.16 9.75
C PRO A 103 5.86 -5.06 8.66
N TYR A 104 5.71 -4.56 7.45
CA TYR A 104 5.42 -5.38 6.29
C TYR A 104 6.59 -6.38 6.04
N ARG A 105 6.26 -7.67 5.93
CA ARG A 105 7.24 -8.74 5.71
C ARG A 105 7.30 -9.15 4.24
N VAL A 106 7.71 -8.23 3.40
CA VAL A 106 7.91 -8.44 1.96
C VAL A 106 9.39 -8.35 1.68
N ALA A 107 9.96 -9.30 0.93
CA ALA A 107 11.39 -9.29 0.61
C ALA A 107 11.84 -8.00 -0.09
N ALA A 108 10.97 -7.45 -0.95
CA ALA A 108 11.20 -6.19 -1.65
C ALA A 108 10.99 -4.92 -0.77
N PHE A 109 10.60 -5.09 0.50
CA PHE A 109 10.43 -4.00 1.48
C PHE A 109 11.32 -4.26 2.71
N PRO A 110 12.63 -4.08 2.61
CA PRO A 110 13.52 -4.32 3.75
C PRO A 110 13.19 -3.37 4.92
N VAL A 111 13.28 -3.90 6.15
CA VAL A 111 13.03 -3.10 7.35
C VAL A 111 14.15 -2.08 7.54
N MET A 112 13.81 -0.82 7.60
CA MET A 112 14.75 0.27 7.91
C MET A 112 14.96 0.40 9.43
N LYS A 113 13.88 0.49 10.18
CA LYS A 113 13.88 0.49 11.66
C LYS A 113 12.47 0.15 12.16
N ASP A 114 12.35 -0.76 13.11
CA ASP A 114 11.11 -1.16 13.78
C ASP A 114 9.96 -1.47 12.80
N LEU A 115 9.00 -0.57 12.66
CA LEU A 115 7.83 -0.72 11.77
C LEU A 115 8.04 -0.06 10.39
N VAL A 116 9.14 0.67 10.21
CA VAL A 116 9.47 1.39 8.97
C VAL A 116 10.14 0.46 7.98
N VAL A 117 9.63 0.41 6.76
CA VAL A 117 10.17 -0.38 5.66
C VAL A 117 10.52 0.50 4.46
N ASP A 118 11.55 0.13 3.71
CA ASP A 118 11.89 0.79 2.44
C ASP A 118 10.96 0.31 1.32
N ARG A 119 10.18 1.23 0.75
CA ARG A 119 9.27 0.97 -0.37
C ARG A 119 9.74 1.58 -1.69
N SER A 120 11.02 1.94 -1.80
CA SER A 120 11.60 2.51 -3.02
C SER A 120 11.42 1.61 -4.26
N SER A 121 11.27 0.30 -4.06
CA SER A 121 10.92 -0.65 -5.11
C SER A 121 9.60 -0.28 -5.84
N TYR A 122 8.64 0.31 -5.15
CA TYR A 122 7.40 0.83 -5.77
C TYR A 122 7.67 2.08 -6.61
N ASP A 123 8.54 2.97 -6.12
CA ASP A 123 8.93 4.18 -6.85
C ASP A 123 9.65 3.82 -8.14
N HIS A 124 10.53 2.82 -8.11
CA HIS A 124 11.20 2.31 -9.31
C HIS A 124 10.21 1.75 -10.34
N ILE A 125 9.15 1.04 -9.90
CA ILE A 125 8.10 0.57 -10.82
C ILE A 125 7.37 1.75 -11.46
N ILE A 126 7.02 2.78 -10.68
CA ILE A 126 6.37 3.99 -11.23
C ILE A 126 7.30 4.73 -12.18
N GLN A 127 8.58 4.89 -11.86
CA GLN A 127 9.58 5.51 -12.73
C GLN A 127 9.75 4.78 -14.06
N ALA A 128 9.53 3.47 -14.09
CA ALA A 128 9.65 2.66 -15.29
C ALA A 128 8.54 2.92 -16.33
N GLY A 129 7.40 3.51 -15.95
CA GLY A 129 6.33 3.76 -16.92
C GLY A 129 5.02 4.32 -16.35
N GLY A 130 4.95 4.58 -15.05
CA GLY A 130 3.74 5.05 -14.37
C GLY A 130 3.40 6.53 -14.62
N TYR A 131 3.77 7.07 -15.78
CA TYR A 131 3.57 8.47 -16.17
C TYR A 131 3.19 8.58 -17.64
N ILE A 132 2.91 9.81 -18.08
CA ILE A 132 2.67 10.17 -19.48
C ILE A 132 3.79 11.11 -19.93
N SER A 133 4.51 10.77 -21.01
CA SER A 133 5.63 11.55 -21.56
C SER A 133 5.35 12.12 -22.95
N VAL A 134 4.33 11.62 -23.64
CA VAL A 134 3.98 12.10 -24.99
C VAL A 134 2.95 13.23 -24.95
N SER A 135 3.07 14.19 -25.88
CA SER A 135 2.03 15.18 -26.08
C SER A 135 0.82 14.52 -26.73
N THR A 136 -0.36 14.68 -26.11
CA THR A 136 -1.63 14.12 -26.59
C THR A 136 -2.49 15.14 -27.31
N GLY A 137 -1.92 16.31 -27.64
CA GLY A 137 -2.59 17.39 -28.36
C GLY A 137 -3.34 18.38 -27.46
N HIS A 138 -4.28 19.12 -28.06
CA HIS A 138 -5.11 20.09 -27.35
C HIS A 138 -6.33 19.44 -26.69
N ALA A 139 -7.03 20.20 -25.84
CA ALA A 139 -8.32 19.81 -25.33
C ALA A 139 -9.28 19.50 -26.50
N PRO A 140 -10.09 18.41 -26.39
CA PRO A 140 -11.05 18.07 -27.41
C PRO A 140 -12.15 19.16 -27.55
N ASP A 141 -12.85 19.17 -28.67
CA ASP A 141 -14.01 20.01 -28.86
C ASP A 141 -15.03 19.82 -27.74
N GLY A 142 -15.66 20.88 -27.27
CA GLY A 142 -16.63 20.84 -26.16
C GLY A 142 -17.82 19.92 -26.40
N ASN A 143 -18.12 19.56 -27.66
CA ASN A 143 -19.17 18.63 -28.04
C ASN A 143 -18.68 17.18 -28.22
N SER A 144 -17.41 16.93 -28.10
CA SER A 144 -16.87 15.58 -28.26
C SER A 144 -17.01 14.76 -26.98
N ILE A 145 -17.21 13.45 -27.11
CA ILE A 145 -17.18 12.49 -26.00
C ILE A 145 -15.86 11.70 -26.14
N PRO A 146 -14.77 12.14 -25.47
CA PRO A 146 -13.46 11.55 -25.69
C PRO A 146 -13.34 10.14 -25.09
N ILE A 147 -14.18 9.78 -24.11
CA ILE A 147 -14.17 8.50 -23.42
C ILE A 147 -15.55 8.20 -22.83
N GLU A 148 -15.94 6.93 -22.84
CA GLU A 148 -17.15 6.45 -22.19
C GLU A 148 -17.07 6.60 -20.67
N LYS A 149 -18.22 6.90 -20.03
CA LYS A 149 -18.32 7.11 -18.60
C LYS A 149 -17.77 5.92 -17.79
N ASP A 150 -18.16 4.70 -18.14
CA ASP A 150 -17.78 3.49 -17.39
C ASP A 150 -16.26 3.24 -17.49
N THR A 151 -15.68 3.47 -18.66
CA THR A 151 -14.22 3.40 -18.85
C THR A 151 -13.50 4.47 -18.02
N ALA A 152 -14.04 5.69 -17.96
CA ALA A 152 -13.48 6.77 -17.15
C ALA A 152 -13.56 6.44 -15.65
N LEU A 153 -14.70 5.92 -15.17
CA LEU A 153 -14.86 5.50 -13.79
C LEU A 153 -13.88 4.40 -13.41
N ALA A 154 -13.75 3.35 -14.23
CA ALA A 154 -12.79 2.27 -14.00
C ALA A 154 -11.34 2.79 -13.96
N ALA A 155 -10.99 3.79 -14.78
CA ALA A 155 -9.68 4.44 -14.72
C ALA A 155 -9.47 5.20 -13.40
N PHE A 156 -10.48 5.91 -12.91
CA PHE A 156 -10.41 6.65 -11.65
C PHE A 156 -10.37 5.72 -10.43
N ASP A 157 -11.13 4.63 -10.45
CA ASP A 157 -11.08 3.61 -9.40
C ASP A 157 -9.67 3.01 -9.30
N ALA A 158 -9.06 2.70 -10.43
CA ALA A 158 -7.67 2.24 -10.46
C ALA A 158 -6.67 3.33 -9.99
N ALA A 159 -6.97 4.61 -10.27
CA ALA A 159 -6.15 5.75 -9.85
C ALA A 159 -6.20 6.00 -8.33
N ALA A 160 -7.21 5.48 -7.63
CA ALA A 160 -7.33 5.61 -6.18
C ALA A 160 -6.20 4.91 -5.39
N CYS A 161 -5.38 4.09 -6.05
CA CYS A 161 -4.23 3.43 -5.43
C CYS A 161 -3.24 4.45 -4.84
N ILE A 162 -2.97 4.33 -3.52
CA ILE A 162 -2.07 5.22 -2.77
C ILE A 162 -0.65 4.64 -2.58
N GLY A 163 -0.33 3.51 -3.17
CA GLY A 163 1.01 2.90 -3.08
C GLY A 163 1.41 2.45 -1.67
N CYS A 164 0.46 2.16 -0.79
CA CYS A 164 0.75 1.82 0.60
C CYS A 164 1.50 0.50 0.82
N GLY A 165 1.41 -0.45 -0.13
CA GLY A 165 2.09 -1.75 -0.03
C GLY A 165 1.28 -2.86 0.64
N ALA A 166 0.06 -2.59 1.15
CA ALA A 166 -0.78 -3.59 1.81
C ALA A 166 -1.05 -4.82 0.93
N CYS A 167 -1.25 -4.61 -0.38
CA CYS A 167 -1.46 -5.68 -1.34
C CYS A 167 -0.29 -6.66 -1.43
N ALA A 168 0.95 -6.17 -1.40
CA ALA A 168 2.15 -7.03 -1.38
C ALA A 168 2.32 -7.71 0.00
N ALA A 169 2.04 -6.98 1.09
CA ALA A 169 2.13 -7.51 2.44
C ALA A 169 1.09 -8.61 2.74
N ALA A 170 -0.12 -8.48 2.19
CA ALA A 170 -1.17 -9.49 2.31
C ALA A 170 -0.93 -10.73 1.43
N CYS A 171 -0.15 -10.58 0.36
CA CYS A 171 0.07 -11.65 -0.59
C CYS A 171 1.06 -12.68 -0.06
N PRO A 172 0.72 -13.98 0.01
CA PRO A 172 1.65 -15.02 0.43
C PRO A 172 2.93 -15.08 -0.39
N ASN A 173 2.88 -14.63 -1.64
CA ASN A 173 4.02 -14.57 -2.54
C ASN A 173 4.74 -13.20 -2.52
N GLY A 174 4.25 -12.21 -1.77
CA GLY A 174 4.79 -10.85 -1.80
C GLY A 174 4.71 -10.19 -3.17
N SER A 175 3.62 -10.41 -3.93
CA SER A 175 3.47 -9.90 -5.30
C SER A 175 3.03 -8.44 -5.33
N ALA A 176 3.67 -7.63 -6.17
CA ALA A 176 3.27 -6.24 -6.45
C ALA A 176 2.25 -6.12 -7.61
N MET A 177 1.67 -7.23 -8.05
CA MET A 177 0.85 -7.26 -9.27
C MET A 177 -0.35 -6.30 -9.18
N LEU A 178 -1.04 -6.21 -8.04
CA LEU A 178 -2.18 -5.28 -7.90
C LEU A 178 -1.74 -3.82 -7.99
N PHE A 179 -0.63 -3.45 -7.35
CA PHE A 179 -0.08 -2.09 -7.42
C PHE A 179 0.30 -1.71 -8.86
N THR A 180 1.06 -2.57 -9.54
CA THR A 180 1.52 -2.35 -10.91
C THR A 180 0.35 -2.28 -11.88
N SER A 181 -0.62 -3.20 -11.74
CA SER A 181 -1.80 -3.26 -12.60
C SER A 181 -2.72 -2.06 -12.44
N ALA A 182 -2.89 -1.54 -11.22
CA ALA A 182 -3.69 -0.36 -10.97
C ALA A 182 -3.18 0.85 -11.77
N LYS A 183 -1.87 1.10 -11.79
CA LYS A 183 -1.29 2.20 -12.57
C LYS A 183 -1.38 1.97 -14.08
N ILE A 184 -1.15 0.74 -14.54
CA ILE A 184 -1.28 0.37 -15.96
C ILE A 184 -2.73 0.52 -16.44
N ALA A 185 -3.71 0.06 -15.63
CA ALA A 185 -5.12 0.19 -15.94
C ALA A 185 -5.57 1.66 -15.93
N HIS A 186 -5.19 2.42 -14.91
CA HIS A 186 -5.45 3.85 -14.83
C HIS A 186 -5.07 4.58 -16.12
N LEU A 187 -3.80 4.48 -16.53
CA LEU A 187 -3.30 5.21 -17.70
C LEU A 187 -3.77 4.58 -19.02
N GLY A 188 -3.87 3.25 -19.07
CA GLY A 188 -4.23 2.54 -20.30
C GLY A 188 -5.70 2.66 -20.72
N GLN A 189 -6.58 3.01 -19.80
CA GLN A 189 -8.00 3.27 -20.09
C GLN A 189 -8.24 4.72 -20.54
N LEU A 190 -7.31 5.63 -20.27
CA LEU A 190 -7.41 7.02 -20.65
C LEU A 190 -6.73 7.28 -22.01
N PRO A 191 -7.31 8.15 -22.87
CA PRO A 191 -6.72 8.46 -24.17
C PRO A 191 -5.26 8.92 -24.09
N GLN A 192 -4.95 9.73 -23.07
CA GLN A 192 -3.61 10.29 -22.83
C GLN A 192 -2.56 9.22 -22.56
N GLY A 193 -2.94 8.12 -21.92
CA GLY A 193 -2.01 7.03 -21.58
C GLY A 193 -1.91 5.93 -22.61
N LYS A 194 -2.85 5.85 -23.57
CA LYS A 194 -2.92 4.75 -24.55
C LYS A 194 -1.72 4.67 -25.49
N VAL A 195 -1.18 5.82 -25.89
CA VAL A 195 -0.06 5.90 -26.84
C VAL A 195 1.16 5.12 -26.34
N GLU A 196 1.43 5.17 -25.05
CA GLU A 196 2.59 4.52 -24.41
C GLU A 196 2.25 3.16 -23.78
N GLN A 197 1.04 2.64 -23.95
CA GLN A 197 0.56 1.48 -23.20
C GLN A 197 1.43 0.23 -23.39
N THR A 198 1.83 -0.08 -24.62
CA THR A 198 2.69 -1.24 -24.94
C THR A 198 4.04 -1.14 -24.25
N LYS A 199 4.69 0.02 -24.33
CA LYS A 199 5.98 0.28 -23.68
C LYS A 199 5.82 0.24 -22.15
N ARG A 200 4.78 0.91 -21.61
CA ARG A 200 4.50 0.97 -20.17
C ARG A 200 4.34 -0.42 -19.55
N VAL A 201 3.52 -1.26 -20.18
CA VAL A 201 3.27 -2.61 -19.66
C VAL A 201 4.55 -3.42 -19.58
N ARG A 202 5.36 -3.42 -20.63
CA ARG A 202 6.63 -4.16 -20.67
C ARG A 202 7.61 -3.65 -19.63
N SER A 203 7.82 -2.33 -19.57
CA SER A 203 8.83 -1.73 -18.69
C SER A 203 8.46 -1.85 -17.21
N MET A 204 7.19 -1.63 -16.85
CA MET A 204 6.75 -1.73 -15.46
C MET A 204 6.74 -3.18 -14.94
N VAL A 205 6.34 -4.15 -15.78
CA VAL A 205 6.42 -5.58 -15.41
C VAL A 205 7.86 -6.02 -15.25
N ALA A 206 8.74 -5.67 -16.20
CA ALA A 206 10.15 -6.00 -16.10
C ALA A 206 10.83 -5.38 -14.88
N GLN A 207 10.45 -4.13 -14.51
CA GLN A 207 10.96 -3.51 -13.29
C GLN A 207 10.42 -4.20 -12.04
N MET A 208 9.14 -4.57 -12.00
CA MET A 208 8.56 -5.34 -10.90
C MET A 208 9.31 -6.66 -10.64
N ASP A 209 9.63 -7.39 -11.72
CA ASP A 209 10.40 -8.63 -11.63
C ASP A 209 11.82 -8.37 -11.11
N LYS A 210 12.46 -7.29 -11.57
CA LYS A 210 13.81 -6.87 -11.14
C LYS A 210 13.86 -6.50 -9.64
N GLU A 211 12.79 -5.92 -9.10
CA GLU A 211 12.71 -5.57 -7.66
C GLU A 211 12.50 -6.79 -6.76
N GLY A 212 12.32 -7.98 -7.32
CA GLY A 212 12.23 -9.21 -6.56
C GLY A 212 10.87 -9.49 -5.94
N PHE A 213 9.81 -8.90 -6.46
CA PHE A 213 8.45 -9.26 -6.07
C PHE A 213 8.08 -10.66 -6.58
N GLY A 214 7.32 -11.40 -5.76
CA GLY A 214 6.88 -12.75 -6.12
C GLY A 214 5.77 -12.78 -7.17
N PHE A 215 5.54 -13.97 -7.73
CA PHE A 215 4.52 -14.19 -8.76
C PHE A 215 3.10 -14.12 -8.22
N CYS A 216 2.20 -13.56 -9.00
CA CYS A 216 0.77 -13.59 -8.70
C CYS A 216 0.20 -14.99 -8.95
N SER A 217 -0.37 -15.60 -7.92
CA SER A 217 -1.11 -16.87 -7.99
C SER A 217 -2.63 -16.70 -7.88
N ASN A 218 -3.11 -15.48 -8.07
CA ASN A 218 -4.53 -15.10 -8.12
C ASN A 218 -5.35 -15.50 -6.87
N ILE A 219 -4.73 -15.37 -5.68
CA ILE A 219 -5.37 -15.70 -4.38
C ILE A 219 -6.44 -14.66 -3.97
N GLY A 220 -6.30 -13.42 -4.43
CA GLY A 220 -7.26 -12.34 -4.14
C GLY A 220 -7.05 -11.61 -2.80
N ALA A 221 -6.11 -12.04 -1.95
CA ALA A 221 -5.84 -11.38 -0.66
C ALA A 221 -5.49 -9.90 -0.80
N CYS A 222 -4.84 -9.52 -1.89
CA CYS A 222 -4.45 -8.13 -2.18
C CYS A 222 -5.65 -7.18 -2.33
N GLU A 223 -6.75 -7.63 -2.92
CA GLU A 223 -8.00 -6.86 -3.06
C GLU A 223 -8.71 -6.74 -1.72
N VAL A 224 -8.79 -7.85 -0.97
CA VAL A 224 -9.47 -7.92 0.34
C VAL A 224 -8.83 -6.98 1.36
N GLU A 225 -7.50 -6.84 1.34
CA GLU A 225 -6.74 -6.00 2.28
C GLU A 225 -6.42 -4.60 1.71
N CYS A 226 -6.93 -4.26 0.52
CA CYS A 226 -6.68 -2.95 -0.06
C CYS A 226 -7.52 -1.87 0.63
N PRO A 227 -6.90 -0.84 1.27
CA PRO A 227 -7.64 0.24 1.91
C PRO A 227 -8.35 1.17 0.91
N LYS A 228 -8.11 0.98 -0.40
CA LYS A 228 -8.72 1.73 -1.50
C LYS A 228 -9.56 0.84 -2.43
N GLU A 229 -9.80 -0.42 -2.03
CA GLU A 229 -10.68 -1.36 -2.74
C GLU A 229 -10.32 -1.53 -4.22
N ILE A 230 -9.01 -1.50 -4.53
CA ILE A 230 -8.53 -1.69 -5.90
C ILE A 230 -8.84 -3.12 -6.36
N SER A 231 -9.61 -3.23 -7.44
CA SER A 231 -10.07 -4.52 -7.95
C SER A 231 -8.97 -5.33 -8.65
N THR A 232 -8.99 -6.65 -8.45
CA THR A 232 -8.17 -7.61 -9.19
C THR A 232 -8.49 -7.68 -10.69
N GLU A 233 -9.58 -7.08 -11.16
CA GLU A 233 -9.86 -6.91 -12.59
C GLU A 233 -8.75 -6.12 -13.30
N ASN A 234 -8.08 -5.21 -12.58
CA ASN A 234 -6.90 -4.51 -13.08
C ASN A 234 -5.76 -5.48 -13.43
N ILE A 235 -5.60 -6.57 -12.68
CA ILE A 235 -4.61 -7.63 -12.97
C ILE A 235 -4.97 -8.35 -14.28
N ALA A 236 -6.25 -8.66 -14.47
CA ALA A 236 -6.71 -9.28 -15.72
C ALA A 236 -6.46 -8.35 -16.92
N MET A 237 -6.69 -7.05 -16.75
CA MET A 237 -6.38 -6.05 -17.77
C MET A 237 -4.86 -5.98 -18.06
N LEU A 238 -4.02 -5.93 -17.03
CA LEU A 238 -2.56 -5.94 -17.21
C LEU A 238 -2.11 -7.17 -18.01
N ASN A 239 -2.56 -8.35 -17.63
CA ASN A 239 -2.20 -9.61 -18.30
C ASN A 239 -2.59 -9.58 -19.78
N ARG A 240 -3.79 -9.10 -20.10
CA ARG A 240 -4.24 -8.92 -21.49
C ARG A 240 -3.36 -7.96 -22.28
N GLU A 241 -3.05 -6.81 -21.69
CA GLU A 241 -2.21 -5.79 -22.33
C GLU A 241 -0.75 -6.26 -22.48
N TYR A 242 -0.24 -7.01 -21.51
CA TYR A 242 1.10 -7.61 -21.59
C TYR A 242 1.19 -8.64 -22.72
N LEU A 243 0.18 -9.50 -22.85
CA LEU A 243 0.10 -10.47 -23.94
C LEU A 243 0.06 -9.76 -25.30
N LYS A 244 -0.79 -8.73 -25.46
CA LYS A 244 -0.82 -7.91 -26.69
C LYS A 244 0.53 -7.28 -26.98
N ALA A 245 1.16 -6.68 -25.96
CA ALA A 245 2.47 -6.07 -26.09
C ALA A 245 3.53 -7.08 -26.55
N SER A 246 3.47 -8.34 -26.11
CA SER A 246 4.40 -9.40 -26.49
C SER A 246 4.26 -9.85 -27.95
N LEU A 247 3.10 -9.62 -28.57
CA LEU A 247 2.84 -9.96 -29.97
C LEU A 247 3.23 -8.85 -30.96
N VAL A 248 3.50 -7.65 -30.47
CA VAL A 248 3.92 -6.51 -31.29
C VAL A 248 5.45 -6.47 -31.32
N SER A 249 6.05 -6.64 -32.50
CA SER A 249 7.49 -6.36 -32.72
C SER A 249 7.76 -4.86 -32.55
N GLU A 250 8.85 -4.51 -31.89
CA GLU A 250 9.35 -3.12 -31.81
C GLU A 250 9.68 -2.56 -33.20
#